data_25fc7fadc23c38c0d65e7ec966eba419
#
_entry.id   25fc7fadc23c38c0d65e7ec966eba419
#
_cell.length_a   1.000
_cell.length_b   1.000
_cell.length_c   1.000
_cell.angle_alpha   90.00
_cell.angle_beta   90.00
_cell.angle_gamma   90.00
#
_symmetry.space_group_name_H-M   'P 1'
#
loop_
_entity.id
_entity.type
_entity.pdbx_description
1 polymer ?
#
loop_
_entity_poly.entity_id
_entity_poly.type
_entity_poly.pdbx_seq_one_letter_code
_entity_poly.pdbx_strand_id
1 'polypeptide(L)'
;QFASSAASDVYKRQVLVKGGHLKTKKVHDIFVNKKEIKVFSNRRFNTKNTHGTGCTLSTAITSFFSCGKTLKRSCELGVKYVSSAILTNPKIGTGHGPINHLNSIELKKIYK
;
A
#
# COMPACT_ATOMS: atom_id res chain seq x y z
N GLN A 1 -13.32 -7.62 7.04
CA GLN A 1 -13.19 -6.15 6.89
C GLN A 1 -13.93 -5.40 7.98
N PHE A 2 -15.17 -5.78 8.29
CA PHE A 2 -15.94 -5.19 9.37
C PHE A 2 -15.31 -5.38 10.75
N ALA A 3 -14.63 -6.50 10.99
CA ALA A 3 -13.91 -6.75 12.23
C ALA A 3 -12.80 -5.72 12.50
N SER A 4 -12.10 -5.26 11.45
CA SER A 4 -11.07 -4.22 11.58
C SER A 4 -11.67 -2.86 11.97
N SER A 5 -12.83 -2.51 11.43
CA SER A 5 -13.55 -1.29 11.79
C SER A 5 -14.07 -1.34 13.23
N ALA A 6 -14.59 -2.50 13.67
CA ALA A 6 -15.02 -2.73 15.05
C ALA A 6 -13.84 -2.61 16.02
N ALA A 7 -12.66 -3.15 15.68
CA ALA A 7 -11.45 -3.00 16.47
C ALA A 7 -11.01 -1.54 16.60
N SER A 8 -11.13 -0.74 15.53
CA SER A 8 -10.86 0.69 15.56
C SER A 8 -11.75 1.43 16.57
N ASP A 9 -13.03 1.11 16.59
CA ASP A 9 -14.01 1.71 17.49
C ASP A 9 -13.72 1.34 18.95
N VAL A 10 -13.57 0.05 19.24
CA VAL A 10 -13.34 -0.48 20.60
C VAL A 10 -12.03 0.05 21.20
N TYR A 11 -10.95 0.09 20.42
CA TYR A 11 -9.63 0.49 20.93
C TYR A 11 -9.27 1.94 20.63
N LYS A 12 -10.17 2.71 20.02
CA LYS A 12 -9.95 4.12 19.62
C LYS A 12 -8.72 4.29 18.73
N ARG A 13 -8.49 3.31 17.87
CA ARG A 13 -7.33 3.25 16.96
C ARG A 13 -7.70 3.68 15.56
N GLN A 14 -6.68 3.84 14.74
CA GLN A 14 -6.80 4.05 13.31
C GLN A 14 -6.63 2.71 12.59
N VAL A 15 -7.39 2.49 11.53
CA VAL A 15 -7.39 1.24 10.77
C VAL A 15 -7.28 1.55 9.28
N LEU A 16 -6.43 0.81 8.59
CA LEU A 16 -6.40 0.77 7.13
C LEU A 16 -6.95 -0.59 6.66
N VAL A 17 -8.11 -0.56 6.04
CA VAL A 17 -8.75 -1.74 5.44
C VAL A 17 -8.34 -1.83 3.98
N LYS A 18 -7.73 -2.94 3.61
CA LYS A 18 -7.23 -3.17 2.24
C LYS A 18 -8.28 -3.85 1.37
N GLY A 19 -8.52 -3.30 0.17
CA GLY A 19 -9.49 -3.82 -0.80
C GLY A 19 -8.89 -4.71 -1.89
N GLY A 20 -7.62 -5.12 -1.78
CA GLY A 20 -6.90 -5.82 -2.85
C GLY A 20 -7.49 -7.15 -3.30
N HIS A 21 -8.23 -7.86 -2.45
CA HIS A 21 -8.84 -9.16 -2.76
C HIS A 21 -10.20 -9.06 -3.48
N LEU A 22 -10.80 -7.89 -3.55
CA LEU A 22 -12.06 -7.69 -4.28
C LEU A 22 -11.80 -7.65 -5.79
N LYS A 23 -12.63 -8.36 -6.55
CA LYS A 23 -12.51 -8.43 -8.02
C LYS A 23 -13.15 -7.21 -8.69
N THR A 24 -12.54 -6.05 -8.54
CA THR A 24 -13.01 -4.78 -9.10
C THR A 24 -11.96 -4.13 -9.98
N LYS A 25 -12.38 -3.23 -10.88
CA LYS A 25 -11.45 -2.50 -11.77
C LYS A 25 -10.50 -1.56 -11.02
N LYS A 26 -10.91 -1.10 -9.84
CA LYS A 26 -10.11 -0.26 -8.95
C LYS A 26 -9.90 -0.99 -7.63
N VAL A 27 -8.76 -0.73 -7.00
CA VAL A 27 -8.49 -1.14 -5.63
C VAL A 27 -8.82 0.04 -4.73
N HIS A 28 -9.68 -0.21 -3.74
CA HIS A 28 -10.05 0.78 -2.73
C HIS A 28 -9.50 0.35 -1.38
N ASP A 29 -8.60 1.15 -0.83
CA ASP A 29 -8.11 1.00 0.53
C ASP A 29 -8.76 2.08 1.39
N ILE A 30 -9.29 1.71 2.55
CA ILE A 30 -10.11 2.59 3.37
C ILE A 30 -9.40 2.85 4.69
N PHE A 31 -9.03 4.11 4.92
CA PHE A 31 -8.49 4.59 6.18
C PHE A 31 -9.64 5.09 7.06
N VAL A 32 -9.70 4.60 8.28
CA VAL A 32 -10.75 4.94 9.24
C VAL A 32 -10.12 5.40 10.55
N ASN A 33 -10.58 6.52 11.07
CA ASN A 33 -10.31 6.94 12.44
C ASN A 33 -11.59 7.53 13.05
N LYS A 34 -11.52 8.06 14.27
CA LYS A 34 -12.68 8.64 14.96
C LYS A 34 -13.33 9.83 14.26
N LYS A 35 -12.58 10.53 13.43
CA LYS A 35 -13.00 11.82 12.85
C LYS A 35 -13.42 11.68 11.39
N GLU A 36 -12.88 10.69 10.68
CA GLU A 36 -13.06 10.61 9.23
C GLU A 36 -12.90 9.20 8.68
N ILE A 37 -13.46 9.01 7.50
CA ILE A 37 -13.23 7.86 6.62
C ILE A 37 -12.61 8.42 5.33
N LYS A 38 -11.44 7.91 4.94
CA LYS A 38 -10.78 8.31 3.70
C LYS A 38 -10.59 7.10 2.81
N VAL A 39 -11.03 7.20 1.56
CA VAL A 39 -10.86 6.15 0.54
C VAL A 39 -9.68 6.51 -0.35
N PHE A 40 -8.72 5.59 -0.46
CA PHE A 40 -7.63 5.66 -1.42
C PHE A 40 -7.96 4.74 -2.59
N SER A 41 -8.15 5.29 -3.77
CA SER A 41 -8.51 4.53 -4.97
C SER A 41 -7.33 4.45 -5.92
N ASN A 42 -6.96 3.24 -6.32
CA ASN A 42 -5.89 2.98 -7.27
C ASN A 42 -6.39 2.07 -8.38
N ARG A 43 -5.77 2.19 -9.56
CA ARG A 43 -6.03 1.28 -10.67
C ARG A 43 -5.55 -0.13 -10.30
N ARG A 44 -6.35 -1.13 -10.63
CA ARG A 44 -5.91 -2.52 -10.55
C ARG A 44 -5.07 -2.86 -11.79
N PHE A 45 -3.90 -3.43 -11.55
CA PHE A 45 -3.06 -3.95 -12.61
C PHE A 45 -3.27 -5.45 -12.76
N ASN A 46 -3.41 -5.92 -14.00
CA ASN A 46 -3.53 -7.34 -14.30
C ASN A 46 -2.14 -7.99 -14.27
N THR A 47 -1.70 -8.40 -13.11
CA THR A 47 -0.42 -9.08 -12.91
C THR A 47 -0.51 -10.10 -11.78
N LYS A 48 0.25 -11.19 -11.91
CA LYS A 48 0.45 -12.17 -10.85
C LYS A 48 1.65 -11.85 -9.94
N ASN A 49 2.45 -10.82 -10.31
CA ASN A 49 3.66 -10.46 -9.57
C ASN A 49 3.30 -9.48 -8.44
N THR A 50 2.70 -10.02 -7.39
CA THR A 50 2.21 -9.27 -6.23
C THR A 50 2.79 -9.78 -4.91
N HIS A 51 3.82 -10.62 -4.98
CA HIS A 51 4.45 -11.16 -3.77
C HIS A 51 5.11 -10.04 -2.95
N GLY A 52 4.80 -10.02 -1.67
CA GLY A 52 5.36 -9.05 -0.73
C GLY A 52 4.64 -7.70 -0.66
N THR A 53 3.48 -7.53 -1.30
CA THR A 53 2.74 -6.26 -1.30
C THR A 53 2.31 -5.81 0.11
N GLY A 54 1.83 -6.74 0.94
CA GLY A 54 1.40 -6.43 2.31
C GLY A 54 2.57 -6.00 3.20
N CYS A 55 3.67 -6.75 3.18
CA CYS A 55 4.89 -6.42 3.93
C CYS A 55 5.48 -5.08 3.48
N THR A 56 5.51 -4.84 2.17
CA THR A 56 6.00 -3.58 1.60
C THR A 56 5.13 -2.41 2.01
N LEU A 57 3.80 -2.58 2.01
CA LEU A 57 2.88 -1.53 2.45
C LEU A 57 3.12 -1.15 3.92
N SER A 58 3.20 -2.13 4.80
CA SER A 58 3.44 -1.91 6.23
C SER A 58 4.78 -1.19 6.46
N THR A 59 5.83 -1.62 5.78
CA THR A 59 7.15 -1.01 5.85
C THR A 59 7.15 0.43 5.33
N ALA A 60 6.52 0.67 4.19
CA ALA A 60 6.40 2.01 3.62
C ALA A 60 5.64 2.97 4.54
N ILE A 61 4.50 2.54 5.08
CA ILE A 61 3.73 3.34 6.04
C ILE A 61 4.58 3.70 7.26
N THR A 62 5.25 2.71 7.85
CA THR A 62 6.14 2.91 9.01
C THR A 62 7.25 3.90 8.69
N SER A 63 7.86 3.78 7.52
CA SER A 63 8.94 4.66 7.08
C SER A 63 8.47 6.11 6.92
N PHE A 64 7.35 6.35 6.26
CA PHE A 64 6.78 7.69 6.11
C PHE A 64 6.35 8.27 7.46
N PHE A 65 5.79 7.46 8.33
CA PHE A 65 5.38 7.88 9.67
C PHE A 65 6.60 8.27 10.52
N SER A 66 7.67 7.50 10.48
CA SER A 66 8.93 7.81 11.19
C SER A 66 9.60 9.09 10.68
N CYS A 67 9.35 9.47 9.43
CA CYS A 67 9.80 10.74 8.86
C CYS A 67 8.90 11.95 9.23
N GLY A 68 7.99 11.78 10.18
CA GLY A 68 7.15 12.87 10.68
C GLY A 68 5.86 13.13 9.92
N LYS A 69 5.47 12.24 8.99
CA LYS A 69 4.15 12.34 8.34
C LYS A 69 3.04 11.91 9.28
N THR A 70 1.83 12.45 9.12
CA THR A 70 0.66 11.93 9.82
C THR A 70 0.39 10.49 9.39
N LEU A 71 -0.28 9.70 10.23
CA LEU A 71 -0.58 8.31 9.87
C LEU A 71 -1.45 8.21 8.60
N LYS A 72 -2.44 9.08 8.46
CA LYS A 72 -3.26 9.16 7.24
C LYS A 72 -2.40 9.43 5.98
N ARG A 73 -1.51 10.43 6.05
CA ARG A 73 -0.62 10.75 4.94
C ARG A 73 0.37 9.60 4.65
N SER A 74 0.87 8.95 5.69
CA SER A 74 1.74 7.78 5.56
C SER A 74 1.04 6.61 4.87
N CYS A 75 -0.22 6.36 5.21
CA CYS A 75 -1.05 5.36 4.52
C CYS A 75 -1.25 5.71 3.04
N GLU A 76 -1.59 6.95 2.74
CA GLU A 76 -1.76 7.41 1.34
C GLU A 76 -0.48 7.23 0.53
N LEU A 77 0.65 7.65 1.06
CA LEU A 77 1.95 7.53 0.39
C LEU A 77 2.39 6.06 0.27
N GLY A 78 2.15 5.25 1.28
CA GLY A 78 2.43 3.81 1.25
C GLY A 78 1.63 3.08 0.18
N VAL A 79 0.34 3.38 0.06
CA VAL A 79 -0.53 2.82 -0.98
C VAL A 79 -0.06 3.24 -2.37
N LYS A 80 0.34 4.49 -2.57
CA LYS A 80 0.91 4.97 -3.84
C LYS A 80 2.22 4.27 -4.18
N TYR A 81 3.10 4.09 -3.20
CA TYR A 81 4.37 3.41 -3.39
C TYR A 81 4.17 1.96 -3.86
N VAL A 82 3.30 1.21 -3.19
CA VAL A 82 2.98 -0.18 -3.55
C VAL A 82 2.35 -0.26 -4.93
N SER A 83 1.42 0.63 -5.26
CA SER A 83 0.80 0.70 -6.59
C SER A 83 1.84 0.91 -7.69
N SER A 84 2.79 1.81 -7.49
CA SER A 84 3.91 2.04 -8.40
C SER A 84 4.85 0.83 -8.51
N ALA A 85 5.11 0.16 -7.38
CA ALA A 85 5.93 -1.05 -7.36
C ALA A 85 5.30 -2.22 -8.14
N ILE A 86 3.98 -2.33 -8.11
CA ILE A 86 3.23 -3.32 -8.90
C ILE A 86 3.26 -2.94 -10.39
N LEU A 87 3.02 -1.67 -10.72
CA LEU A 87 3.00 -1.16 -12.09
C LEU A 87 4.32 -1.39 -12.81
N THR A 88 5.42 -1.12 -12.13
CA THR A 88 6.78 -1.19 -12.70
C THR A 88 7.42 -2.58 -12.55
N ASN A 89 6.60 -3.60 -12.47
CA ASN A 89 6.94 -5.01 -12.32
C ASN A 89 8.26 -5.41 -13.02
N PRO A 90 9.23 -5.98 -12.29
CA PRO A 90 10.53 -6.35 -12.85
C PRO A 90 10.49 -7.60 -13.74
N LYS A 91 9.36 -8.33 -13.78
CA LYS A 91 9.17 -9.56 -14.58
C LYS A 91 10.24 -10.63 -14.35
N ILE A 92 10.56 -10.87 -13.09
CA ILE A 92 11.54 -11.89 -12.68
C ILE A 92 10.83 -13.22 -12.43
N GLY A 93 11.28 -14.27 -13.11
CA GLY A 93 10.76 -15.62 -12.94
C GLY A 93 9.42 -15.88 -13.62
N THR A 94 8.88 -17.08 -13.47
CA THR A 94 7.65 -17.56 -14.11
C THR A 94 6.47 -17.73 -13.17
N GLY A 95 6.71 -17.67 -11.86
CA GLY A 95 5.68 -17.79 -10.82
C GLY A 95 5.08 -16.45 -10.40
N HIS A 96 4.58 -16.39 -9.17
CA HIS A 96 4.18 -15.13 -8.52
C HIS A 96 5.43 -14.33 -8.14
N GLY A 97 5.89 -13.48 -9.03
CA GLY A 97 7.11 -12.71 -8.87
C GLY A 97 6.99 -11.54 -7.89
N PRO A 98 8.14 -10.94 -7.53
CA PRO A 98 8.17 -9.80 -6.62
C PRO A 98 7.66 -8.53 -7.30
N ILE A 99 7.25 -7.57 -6.47
CA ILE A 99 7.04 -6.19 -6.90
C ILE A 99 8.37 -5.46 -7.02
N ASN A 100 8.40 -4.32 -7.72
CA ASN A 100 9.61 -3.53 -7.89
C ASN A 100 9.86 -2.60 -6.71
N HIS A 101 10.70 -3.02 -5.76
CA HIS A 101 11.08 -2.21 -4.60
C HIS A 101 11.91 -0.97 -4.97
N LEU A 102 12.54 -0.96 -6.13
CA LEU A 102 13.39 0.14 -6.60
C LEU A 102 12.64 1.16 -7.47
N ASN A 103 11.31 1.10 -7.51
CA ASN A 103 10.50 1.90 -8.42
C ASN A 103 10.66 3.42 -8.28
N SER A 104 11.09 3.89 -7.10
CA SER A 104 11.28 5.31 -6.81
C SER A 104 12.75 5.73 -6.80
N ILE A 105 13.68 4.82 -7.12
CA ILE A 105 15.11 5.08 -7.09
C ILE A 105 15.62 5.30 -8.52
N GLU A 106 16.23 6.44 -8.77
CA GLU A 106 16.94 6.69 -10.01
C GLU A 106 18.34 6.05 -9.93
N LEU A 107 18.53 4.94 -10.64
CA LEU A 107 19.80 4.18 -10.63
C LEU A 107 21.02 5.05 -10.96
N LYS A 108 20.88 6.06 -11.79
CA LYS A 108 21.95 7.01 -12.11
C LYS A 108 22.47 7.77 -10.89
N LYS A 109 21.68 7.90 -9.82
CA LYS A 109 22.10 8.55 -8.57
C LYS A 109 22.85 7.61 -7.63
N ILE A 110 22.73 6.30 -7.81
CA ILE A 110 23.40 5.30 -6.96
C ILE A 110 24.85 5.08 -7.40
N TYR A 111 25.13 5.17 -8.70
CA TYR A 111 26.43 4.87 -9.28
C TYR A 111 27.27 6.13 -9.59
N LYS A 112 26.89 7.25 -9.02
CA LYS A 112 27.76 8.43 -8.98
C LYS A 112 28.65 8.40 -7.74
#